data_ef4c4a3bb25c891d4a2ce15efc347213
#
_entry.id   ef4c4a3bb25c891d4a2ce15efc347213
#
_cell.length_a   1.000
_cell.length_b   1.000
_cell.length_c   1.000
_cell.angle_alpha   90.00
_cell.angle_beta   90.00
_cell.angle_gamma   90.00
#
_symmetry.space_group_name_H-M   'P 1'
#
loop_
_entity.id
_entity.type
_entity.pdbx_description
1 polymer ?
#
loop_
_entity_poly.entity_id
_entity_poly.type
_entity_poly.pdbx_seq_one_letter_code
_entity_poly.pdbx_strand_id
1 'polypeptide(L)'
;IEEENDVLGVNAKVTYFTLPGEKIGALVRKVELTNATGEHAKIEVLDGMPALIPYGVGIDSMKNMCQTSKAWMQVEDVKEGRPYFRVRASMADTAAVTKVEGGNFSIGCLADGTRIQPVVDPTVVFSYDTSLQKPIGFEETALKELLAKEQITMNQLPCSFYGTEADLAANESICFYEIIGQVENKELLKAY
;
A
#
# COMPACT_ATOMS: atom_id res chain seq x y z
N ILE A 1 15.91 2.56 9.20
CA ILE A 1 15.11 3.16 10.28
C ILE A 1 14.89 2.07 11.31
N GLU A 2 15.17 2.36 12.56
CA GLU A 2 14.91 1.45 13.67
C GLU A 2 14.08 2.21 14.72
N GLU A 3 13.08 1.53 15.27
CA GLU A 3 12.17 2.07 16.27
C GLU A 3 11.89 1.00 17.34
N GLU A 4 11.96 1.38 18.59
CA GLU A 4 11.63 0.54 19.74
C GLU A 4 10.36 1.08 20.39
N ASN A 5 9.38 0.21 20.61
CA ASN A 5 8.13 0.57 21.24
C ASN A 5 7.95 -0.28 22.53
N ASP A 6 8.41 0.26 23.63
CA ASP A 6 8.34 -0.39 24.95
C ASP A 6 6.91 -0.62 25.46
N VAL A 7 5.95 0.19 24.97
CA VAL A 7 4.54 0.07 25.39
C VAL A 7 3.88 -1.15 24.75
N LEU A 8 4.16 -1.37 23.46
CA LEU A 8 3.65 -2.51 22.71
C LEU A 8 4.58 -3.73 22.80
N GLY A 9 5.81 -3.54 23.26
CA GLY A 9 6.83 -4.58 23.28
C GLY A 9 7.19 -5.08 21.86
N VAL A 10 7.21 -4.17 20.89
CA VAL A 10 7.55 -4.48 19.47
C VAL A 10 8.65 -3.56 19.01
N ASN A 11 9.71 -4.15 18.48
CA ASN A 11 10.78 -3.40 17.79
C ASN A 11 10.60 -3.51 16.28
N ALA A 12 10.70 -2.38 15.58
CA ALA A 12 10.57 -2.29 14.13
C ALA A 12 11.90 -1.90 13.48
N LYS A 13 12.29 -2.62 12.44
CA LYS A 13 13.41 -2.27 11.57
C LYS A 13 12.95 -2.18 10.13
N VAL A 14 13.10 -1.00 9.53
CA VAL A 14 12.73 -0.75 8.14
C VAL A 14 13.96 -0.42 7.30
N THR A 15 14.18 -1.21 6.25
CA THR A 15 15.28 -1.05 5.31
C THR A 15 14.74 -0.75 3.92
N TYR A 16 15.29 0.27 3.27
CA TYR A 16 14.94 0.65 1.90
C TYR A 16 16.09 0.34 0.95
N PHE A 17 15.75 -0.24 -0.20
CA PHE A 17 16.69 -0.48 -1.30
C PHE A 17 15.95 -0.51 -2.64
N THR A 18 16.68 -0.35 -3.73
CA THR A 18 16.11 -0.47 -5.09
C THR A 18 16.14 -1.92 -5.53
N LEU A 19 15.17 -2.30 -6.37
CA LEU A 19 15.12 -3.65 -6.95
C LEU A 19 16.21 -3.78 -8.02
N PRO A 20 17.27 -4.58 -7.79
CA PRO A 20 18.39 -4.65 -8.73
C PRO A 20 18.15 -5.69 -9.83
N GLY A 21 18.64 -5.40 -11.04
CA GLY A 21 18.69 -6.38 -12.13
C GLY A 21 17.36 -6.70 -12.81
N GLU A 22 16.28 -6.04 -12.42
CA GLU A 22 14.94 -6.24 -12.99
C GLU A 22 14.64 -5.25 -14.10
N LYS A 23 13.66 -5.59 -14.96
CA LYS A 23 13.21 -4.72 -16.06
C LYS A 23 12.30 -3.59 -15.60
N ILE A 24 11.86 -3.61 -14.35
CA ILE A 24 11.01 -2.60 -13.74
C ILE A 24 11.80 -1.83 -12.68
N GLY A 25 11.55 -0.52 -12.60
CA GLY A 25 12.09 0.32 -11.53
C GLY A 25 11.20 0.25 -10.30
N ALA A 26 11.77 -0.20 -9.16
CA ALA A 26 11.03 -0.25 -7.91
C ALA A 26 11.91 0.05 -6.70
N LEU A 27 11.27 0.66 -5.69
CA LEU A 27 11.77 0.77 -4.34
C LEU A 27 11.21 -0.40 -3.52
N VAL A 28 12.09 -1.09 -2.82
CA VAL A 28 11.72 -2.14 -1.87
C VAL A 28 11.82 -1.59 -0.46
N ARG A 29 10.79 -1.76 0.31
CA ARG A 29 10.71 -1.51 1.74
C ARG A 29 10.62 -2.86 2.45
N LYS A 30 11.70 -3.26 3.14
CA LYS A 30 11.75 -4.45 3.99
C LYS A 30 11.39 -4.04 5.41
N VAL A 31 10.41 -4.69 5.99
CA VAL A 31 9.95 -4.46 7.37
C VAL A 31 10.21 -5.71 8.18
N GLU A 32 10.90 -5.54 9.30
CA GLU A 32 11.18 -6.58 10.30
C GLU A 32 10.56 -6.12 11.62
N LEU A 33 9.63 -6.90 12.16
CA LEU A 33 9.01 -6.64 13.46
C LEU A 33 9.40 -7.77 14.42
N THR A 34 9.98 -7.39 15.55
CA THR A 34 10.47 -8.32 16.57
C THR A 34 9.62 -8.20 17.83
N ASN A 35 9.15 -9.32 18.34
CA ASN A 35 8.50 -9.40 19.65
C ASN A 35 9.54 -9.22 20.76
N ALA A 36 9.52 -8.09 21.44
CA ALA A 36 10.43 -7.74 22.53
C ALA A 36 9.80 -7.94 23.94
N THR A 37 8.60 -8.54 24.04
CA THR A 37 7.91 -8.69 25.33
C THR A 37 8.51 -9.73 26.27
N GLY A 38 9.38 -10.63 25.79
CA GLY A 38 9.89 -11.75 26.56
C GLY A 38 8.91 -12.93 26.69
N GLU A 39 7.69 -12.80 26.22
CA GLU A 39 6.64 -13.81 26.20
C GLU A 39 6.13 -14.01 24.77
N HIS A 40 5.31 -15.04 24.57
CA HIS A 40 4.65 -15.27 23.29
C HIS A 40 3.58 -14.19 23.02
N ALA A 41 3.54 -13.64 21.81
CA ALA A 41 2.61 -12.59 21.42
C ALA A 41 1.98 -12.85 20.04
N LYS A 42 0.69 -12.56 19.92
CA LYS A 42 0.00 -12.46 18.65
C LYS A 42 -0.12 -10.99 18.28
N ILE A 43 0.33 -10.64 17.10
CA ILE A 43 0.26 -9.29 16.58
C ILE A 43 -0.52 -9.23 15.27
N GLU A 44 -1.34 -8.21 15.11
CA GLU A 44 -1.93 -7.79 13.85
C GLU A 44 -1.14 -6.59 13.33
N VAL A 45 -0.73 -6.65 12.09
CA VAL A 45 0.07 -5.60 11.46
C VAL A 45 -0.67 -5.07 10.24
N LEU A 46 -0.80 -3.76 10.14
CA LEU A 46 -1.24 -3.07 8.94
C LEU A 46 -0.20 -1.99 8.62
N ASP A 47 0.59 -2.21 7.59
CA ASP A 47 1.70 -1.34 7.23
C ASP A 47 1.57 -0.85 5.78
N GLY A 48 2.08 0.34 5.46
CA GLY A 48 2.01 0.88 4.12
C GLY A 48 1.96 2.40 4.05
N MET A 49 1.31 2.90 3.01
CA MET A 49 1.20 4.33 2.72
C MET A 49 -0.26 4.81 2.79
N PRO A 50 -0.56 5.88 3.56
CA PRO A 50 -1.90 6.44 3.69
C PRO A 50 -2.43 7.05 2.38
N ALA A 51 -1.54 7.44 1.48
CA ALA A 51 -1.88 7.96 0.16
C ALA A 51 -0.83 7.55 -0.88
N LEU A 52 -1.28 6.99 -1.99
CA LEU A 52 -0.46 6.71 -3.16
C LEU A 52 -1.05 7.45 -4.36
N ILE A 53 -0.35 8.48 -4.84
CA ILE A 53 -0.83 9.27 -5.98
C ILE A 53 -0.76 8.42 -7.25
N PRO A 54 -1.88 8.20 -7.95
CA PRO A 54 -1.90 7.41 -9.17
C PRO A 54 -1.08 8.04 -10.30
N TYR A 55 -0.51 7.18 -11.15
CA TYR A 55 0.19 7.61 -12.36
C TYR A 55 -0.70 8.47 -13.26
N GLY A 56 -0.13 9.53 -13.83
CA GLY A 56 -0.82 10.47 -14.70
C GLY A 56 -1.44 11.68 -13.98
N VAL A 57 -1.35 11.74 -12.65
CA VAL A 57 -1.73 12.94 -11.89
C VAL A 57 -0.53 13.86 -11.75
N GLY A 58 -0.62 15.05 -12.32
CA GLY A 58 0.40 16.09 -12.17
C GLY A 58 0.33 16.79 -10.79
N ILE A 59 1.47 17.30 -10.34
CA ILE A 59 1.57 18.03 -9.07
C ILE A 59 0.64 19.28 -9.04
N ASP A 60 0.51 19.96 -10.17
CA ASP A 60 -0.38 21.13 -10.28
C ASP A 60 -1.86 20.75 -10.14
N SER A 61 -2.24 19.60 -10.69
CA SER A 61 -3.60 19.05 -10.51
C SER A 61 -3.87 18.70 -9.05
N MET A 62 -2.89 18.13 -8.34
CA MET A 62 -3.02 17.84 -6.92
C MET A 62 -3.14 19.12 -6.06
N LYS A 63 -2.43 20.18 -6.43
CA LYS A 63 -2.49 21.46 -5.69
C LYS A 63 -3.78 22.24 -5.93
N ASN A 64 -4.18 22.35 -7.19
CA ASN A 64 -5.22 23.32 -7.60
C ASN A 64 -6.58 22.66 -7.83
N MET A 65 -6.62 21.34 -8.11
CA MET A 65 -7.83 20.60 -8.46
C MET A 65 -7.91 19.25 -7.73
N CYS A 66 -7.44 19.17 -6.48
CA CYS A 66 -7.29 17.90 -5.77
C CYS A 66 -8.59 17.06 -5.69
N GLN A 67 -9.73 17.71 -5.49
CA GLN A 67 -11.02 17.00 -5.43
C GLN A 67 -11.50 16.54 -6.82
N THR A 68 -11.33 17.40 -7.83
CA THR A 68 -11.69 17.09 -9.22
C THR A 68 -10.80 15.96 -9.76
N SER A 69 -9.50 16.00 -9.47
CA SER A 69 -8.53 14.98 -9.91
C SER A 69 -8.87 13.56 -9.44
N LYS A 70 -9.52 13.43 -8.28
CA LYS A 70 -9.97 12.12 -7.76
C LYS A 70 -10.92 11.41 -8.72
N ALA A 71 -11.74 12.13 -9.48
CA ALA A 71 -12.68 11.56 -10.43
C ALA A 71 -12.02 10.73 -11.55
N TRP A 72 -10.74 10.94 -11.84
CA TRP A 72 -9.97 10.17 -12.82
C TRP A 72 -9.18 9.01 -12.21
N MET A 73 -8.98 9.01 -10.89
CA MET A 73 -8.16 8.01 -10.21
C MET A 73 -8.83 6.65 -10.19
N GLN A 74 -8.01 5.61 -10.39
CA GLN A 74 -8.45 4.22 -10.39
C GLN A 74 -7.32 3.32 -9.90
N VAL A 75 -7.70 2.24 -9.21
CA VAL A 75 -6.82 1.10 -8.88
C VAL A 75 -7.39 -0.16 -9.51
N GLU A 76 -6.56 -0.86 -10.27
CA GLU A 76 -6.87 -2.14 -10.91
C GLU A 76 -6.09 -3.27 -10.22
N ASP A 77 -6.46 -4.53 -10.49
CA ASP A 77 -5.75 -5.76 -10.08
C ASP A 77 -5.51 -5.90 -8.55
N VAL A 78 -6.41 -5.33 -7.75
CA VAL A 78 -6.36 -5.42 -6.28
C VAL A 78 -6.52 -6.87 -5.83
N LYS A 79 -7.45 -7.63 -6.43
CA LYS A 79 -7.71 -9.04 -6.10
C LYS A 79 -6.55 -9.96 -6.50
N GLU A 80 -5.78 -9.58 -7.49
CA GLU A 80 -4.59 -10.28 -7.96
C GLU A 80 -3.35 -10.02 -7.07
N GLY A 81 -3.49 -9.17 -6.03
CA GLY A 81 -2.40 -8.78 -5.13
C GLY A 81 -1.32 -7.91 -5.79
N ARG A 82 -1.69 -7.23 -6.89
CA ARG A 82 -0.80 -6.34 -7.66
C ARG A 82 -1.51 -5.04 -8.01
N PRO A 83 -1.96 -4.26 -7.03
CA PRO A 83 -2.70 -3.03 -7.29
C PRO A 83 -1.94 -2.11 -8.24
N TYR A 84 -2.65 -1.64 -9.26
CA TYR A 84 -2.15 -0.80 -10.33
C TYR A 84 -2.86 0.54 -10.31
N PHE A 85 -2.15 1.59 -9.95
CA PHE A 85 -2.65 2.92 -9.65
C PHE A 85 -2.44 3.85 -10.84
N ARG A 86 -3.50 4.33 -11.47
CA ARG A 86 -3.43 5.27 -12.60
C ARG A 86 -4.66 6.15 -12.71
N VAL A 87 -4.57 7.18 -13.54
CA VAL A 87 -5.78 7.85 -14.03
C VAL A 87 -6.33 7.11 -15.25
N ARG A 88 -7.65 7.08 -15.42
CA ARG A 88 -8.33 6.38 -16.53
C ARG A 88 -8.05 7.00 -17.88
N ALA A 89 -7.88 8.32 -17.92
CA ALA A 89 -7.59 9.09 -19.12
C ALA A 89 -6.67 10.26 -18.78
N SER A 90 -5.98 10.78 -19.79
CA SER A 90 -5.16 11.98 -19.65
C SER A 90 -6.00 13.15 -19.13
N MET A 91 -5.45 13.86 -18.16
CA MET A 91 -6.03 15.09 -17.60
C MET A 91 -5.60 16.35 -18.37
N ALA A 92 -4.91 16.18 -19.52
CA ALA A 92 -4.52 17.29 -20.37
C ALA A 92 -5.76 17.98 -20.97
N ASP A 93 -5.72 19.31 -21.05
CA ASP A 93 -6.78 20.11 -21.69
C ASP A 93 -6.67 19.99 -23.22
N THR A 94 -7.18 18.87 -23.75
CA THR A 94 -7.21 18.54 -25.17
C THR A 94 -8.59 18.02 -25.56
N ALA A 95 -8.98 18.22 -26.83
CA ALA A 95 -10.24 17.71 -27.35
C ALA A 95 -10.30 16.18 -27.45
N ALA A 96 -9.14 15.51 -27.49
CA ALA A 96 -9.04 14.05 -27.60
C ALA A 96 -8.92 13.39 -26.23
N VAL A 97 -9.72 12.37 -25.97
CA VAL A 97 -9.58 11.52 -24.79
C VAL A 97 -8.48 10.51 -25.04
N THR A 98 -7.38 10.63 -24.33
CA THR A 98 -6.23 9.72 -24.45
C THR A 98 -6.18 8.81 -23.22
N LYS A 99 -6.20 7.50 -23.43
CA LYS A 99 -6.03 6.50 -22.38
C LYS A 99 -4.61 6.58 -21.82
N VAL A 100 -4.48 6.47 -20.51
CA VAL A 100 -3.19 6.38 -19.84
C VAL A 100 -2.84 4.91 -19.66
N GLU A 101 -1.74 4.46 -20.25
CA GLU A 101 -1.31 3.04 -20.18
C GLU A 101 -0.36 2.80 -19.01
N GLY A 102 0.49 3.77 -18.66
CA GLY A 102 1.40 3.68 -17.53
C GLY A 102 0.68 3.65 -16.18
N GLY A 103 1.35 3.11 -15.18
CA GLY A 103 0.82 3.05 -13.81
C GLY A 103 1.89 2.92 -12.76
N ASN A 104 1.59 3.41 -11.56
CA ASN A 104 2.32 3.02 -10.37
C ASN A 104 1.77 1.68 -9.89
N PHE A 105 2.59 0.90 -9.23
CA PHE A 105 2.17 -0.37 -8.65
C PHE A 105 2.72 -0.53 -7.24
N SER A 106 2.08 -1.39 -6.46
CA SER A 106 2.63 -1.88 -5.21
C SER A 106 2.39 -3.38 -5.08
N ILE A 107 3.27 -4.08 -4.37
CA ILE A 107 3.20 -5.51 -4.13
C ILE A 107 3.67 -5.75 -2.70
N GLY A 108 2.83 -6.38 -1.87
CA GLY A 108 3.22 -6.86 -0.55
C GLY A 108 3.46 -8.37 -0.57
N CYS A 109 4.54 -8.83 0.06
CA CYS A 109 4.81 -10.26 0.23
C CYS A 109 5.57 -10.56 1.52
N LEU A 110 5.34 -11.75 2.05
CA LEU A 110 6.15 -12.32 3.13
C LEU A 110 7.54 -12.72 2.61
N ALA A 111 8.43 -13.07 3.53
CA ALA A 111 9.81 -13.49 3.20
C ALA A 111 9.89 -14.75 2.31
N ASP A 112 8.87 -15.60 2.35
CA ASP A 112 8.75 -16.79 1.50
C ASP A 112 8.14 -16.52 0.12
N GLY A 113 7.79 -15.24 -0.19
CA GLY A 113 7.14 -14.83 -1.42
C GLY A 113 5.61 -14.92 -1.41
N THR A 114 5.00 -15.36 -0.32
CA THR A 114 3.53 -15.38 -0.18
C THR A 114 2.99 -13.95 -0.27
N ARG A 115 2.02 -13.72 -1.17
CA ARG A 115 1.40 -12.41 -1.35
C ARG A 115 0.54 -12.03 -0.16
N ILE A 116 0.65 -10.79 0.26
CA ILE A 116 -0.22 -10.16 1.25
C ILE A 116 -1.31 -9.41 0.51
N GLN A 117 -2.56 -9.54 0.98
CA GLN A 117 -3.69 -8.85 0.37
C GLN A 117 -3.58 -7.34 0.56
N PRO A 118 -3.68 -6.53 -0.51
CA PRO A 118 -3.61 -5.08 -0.42
C PRO A 118 -4.93 -4.45 0.06
N VAL A 119 -4.82 -3.37 0.82
CA VAL A 119 -5.89 -2.43 1.11
C VAL A 119 -5.59 -1.12 0.40
N VAL A 120 -6.46 -0.74 -0.55
CA VAL A 120 -6.29 0.44 -1.41
C VAL A 120 -7.31 1.53 -1.13
N ASP A 121 -8.33 1.22 -0.36
CA ASP A 121 -9.38 2.14 0.06
C ASP A 121 -9.05 2.74 1.42
N PRO A 122 -8.71 4.04 1.51
CA PRO A 122 -8.38 4.67 2.78
C PRO A 122 -9.55 4.67 3.78
N THR A 123 -10.81 4.60 3.31
CA THR A 123 -11.96 4.56 4.22
C THR A 123 -12.05 3.25 5.01
N VAL A 124 -11.47 2.17 4.48
CA VAL A 124 -11.36 0.89 5.19
C VAL A 124 -10.44 1.02 6.40
N VAL A 125 -9.32 1.75 6.26
CA VAL A 125 -8.30 1.92 7.28
C VAL A 125 -8.65 3.05 8.26
N PHE A 126 -9.02 4.22 7.72
CA PHE A 126 -9.19 5.45 8.50
C PHE A 126 -10.64 5.74 8.90
N SER A 127 -11.61 4.99 8.34
CA SER A 127 -13.04 5.19 8.60
C SER A 127 -13.45 6.64 8.29
N TYR A 128 -13.93 7.38 9.27
CA TYR A 128 -14.34 8.78 9.13
C TYR A 128 -13.20 9.81 9.33
N ASP A 129 -11.98 9.38 9.65
CA ASP A 129 -10.83 10.29 9.72
C ASP A 129 -10.28 10.63 8.33
N THR A 130 -10.77 11.73 7.76
CA THR A 130 -10.32 12.24 6.46
C THR A 130 -8.95 12.90 6.50
N SER A 131 -8.37 13.10 7.69
CA SER A 131 -7.00 13.61 7.86
C SER A 131 -5.94 12.53 7.63
N LEU A 132 -6.34 11.25 7.60
CA LEU A 132 -5.48 10.07 7.45
C LEU A 132 -4.40 9.97 8.55
N GLN A 133 -4.71 10.46 9.76
CA GLN A 133 -3.80 10.43 10.90
C GLN A 133 -4.11 9.30 11.87
N LYS A 134 -5.39 8.98 12.04
CA LYS A 134 -5.84 7.97 12.97
C LYS A 134 -6.47 6.78 12.22
N PRO A 135 -5.89 5.58 12.28
CA PRO A 135 -6.41 4.40 11.58
C PRO A 135 -7.58 3.75 12.32
N ILE A 136 -8.67 4.51 12.50
CA ILE A 136 -9.84 4.14 13.30
C ILE A 136 -10.42 2.79 12.86
N GLY A 137 -10.48 2.54 11.55
CA GLY A 137 -10.98 1.28 11.01
C GLY A 137 -10.14 0.07 11.45
N PHE A 138 -8.81 0.24 11.56
CA PHE A 138 -7.89 -0.79 12.06
C PHE A 138 -7.94 -0.91 13.57
N GLU A 139 -8.08 0.19 14.31
CA GLU A 139 -8.17 0.17 15.78
C GLU A 139 -9.46 -0.49 16.29
N GLU A 140 -10.57 -0.36 15.54
CA GLU A 140 -11.91 -0.81 15.97
C GLU A 140 -12.35 -2.14 15.33
N THR A 141 -11.59 -2.69 14.38
CA THR A 141 -11.98 -3.90 13.64
C THR A 141 -10.80 -4.87 13.58
N ALA A 142 -11.04 -6.15 13.89
CA ALA A 142 -10.02 -7.19 13.72
C ALA A 142 -9.49 -7.21 12.28
N LEU A 143 -8.19 -7.41 12.10
CA LEU A 143 -7.53 -7.35 10.79
C LEU A 143 -8.22 -8.23 9.74
N LYS A 144 -8.59 -9.44 10.09
CA LYS A 144 -9.29 -10.37 9.19
C LYS A 144 -10.62 -9.80 8.66
N GLU A 145 -11.38 -9.14 9.51
CA GLU A 145 -12.65 -8.50 9.13
C GLU A 145 -12.40 -7.25 8.28
N LEU A 146 -11.37 -6.48 8.64
CA LEU A 146 -10.94 -5.31 7.87
C LEU A 146 -10.56 -5.70 6.44
N LEU A 147 -9.74 -6.74 6.28
CA LEU A 147 -9.29 -7.23 4.97
C LEU A 147 -10.43 -7.83 4.12
N ALA A 148 -11.52 -8.27 4.76
CA ALA A 148 -12.70 -8.80 4.08
C ALA A 148 -13.68 -7.72 3.58
N LYS A 149 -13.50 -6.45 3.99
CA LYS A 149 -14.37 -5.34 3.55
C LYS A 149 -14.26 -5.13 2.05
N GLU A 150 -15.39 -4.79 1.43
CA GLU A 150 -15.41 -4.32 0.04
C GLU A 150 -14.70 -2.97 -0.05
N GLN A 151 -13.85 -2.81 -1.07
CA GLN A 151 -13.00 -1.63 -1.24
C GLN A 151 -13.47 -0.79 -2.42
N ILE A 152 -13.48 0.52 -2.24
CA ILE A 152 -13.69 1.48 -3.32
C ILE A 152 -12.35 1.66 -4.05
N THR A 153 -12.34 1.35 -5.34
CA THR A 153 -11.12 1.38 -6.18
C THR A 153 -11.09 2.51 -7.21
N MET A 154 -12.10 3.40 -7.19
CA MET A 154 -12.25 4.49 -8.16
C MET A 154 -12.71 5.77 -7.48
N ASN A 155 -12.42 6.91 -8.14
CA ASN A 155 -12.94 8.23 -7.80
C ASN A 155 -12.52 8.75 -6.41
N GLN A 156 -11.43 8.24 -5.88
CA GLN A 156 -10.81 8.71 -4.64
C GLN A 156 -9.28 8.62 -4.71
N LEU A 157 -8.60 9.34 -3.83
CA LEU A 157 -7.16 9.16 -3.63
C LEU A 157 -6.95 7.83 -2.90
N PRO A 158 -6.28 6.84 -3.53
CA PRO A 158 -6.09 5.54 -2.92
C PRO A 158 -4.96 5.54 -1.88
N CYS A 159 -5.03 4.58 -0.96
CA CYS A 159 -3.92 4.19 -0.10
C CYS A 159 -3.24 2.92 -0.64
N SER A 160 -2.19 2.48 0.04
CA SER A 160 -1.53 1.20 -0.23
C SER A 160 -1.06 0.61 1.09
N PHE A 161 -1.88 -0.25 1.70
CA PHE A 161 -1.55 -0.97 2.91
C PHE A 161 -1.57 -2.47 2.70
N TYR A 162 -0.81 -3.16 3.54
CA TYR A 162 -0.72 -4.62 3.57
C TYR A 162 -0.92 -5.10 5.00
N GLY A 163 -1.86 -6.03 5.18
CA GLY A 163 -2.22 -6.57 6.48
C GLY A 163 -1.73 -8.01 6.66
N THR A 164 -1.07 -8.29 7.77
CA THR A 164 -0.64 -9.64 8.14
C THR A 164 -0.77 -9.87 9.64
N GLU A 165 -0.98 -11.13 10.00
CA GLU A 165 -0.96 -11.58 11.40
C GLU A 165 0.31 -12.38 11.65
N ALA A 166 0.88 -12.26 12.83
CA ALA A 166 2.02 -13.06 13.26
C ALA A 166 1.81 -13.56 14.69
N ASP A 167 2.26 -14.78 14.88
CA ASP A 167 2.26 -15.48 16.17
C ASP A 167 3.74 -15.72 16.53
N LEU A 168 4.28 -14.87 17.40
CA LEU A 168 5.73 -14.76 17.62
C LEU A 168 6.10 -15.18 19.04
N ALA A 169 7.06 -16.11 19.15
CA ALA A 169 7.73 -16.40 20.42
C ALA A 169 8.54 -15.17 20.90
N ALA A 170 9.04 -15.22 22.12
CA ALA A 170 9.92 -14.19 22.65
C ALA A 170 11.17 -14.02 21.77
N ASN A 171 11.46 -12.78 21.36
CA ASN A 171 12.56 -12.39 20.45
C ASN A 171 12.44 -12.95 19.02
N GLU A 172 11.30 -13.52 18.65
CA GLU A 172 11.04 -13.93 17.28
C GLU A 172 10.60 -12.73 16.43
N SER A 173 10.87 -12.80 15.13
CA SER A 173 10.57 -11.73 14.17
C SER A 173 9.77 -12.22 12.99
N ILE A 174 8.87 -11.39 12.49
CA ILE A 174 8.29 -11.49 11.16
C ILE A 174 8.98 -10.53 10.21
N CYS A 175 9.14 -10.95 8.97
CA CYS A 175 9.68 -10.10 7.90
C CYS A 175 8.75 -10.11 6.70
N PHE A 176 8.46 -8.92 6.17
CA PHE A 176 7.70 -8.75 4.92
C PHE A 176 8.27 -7.61 4.08
N TYR A 177 7.85 -7.58 2.83
CA TYR A 177 8.34 -6.64 1.83
C TYR A 177 7.19 -5.90 1.17
N GLU A 178 7.39 -4.62 0.93
CA GLU A 178 6.56 -3.78 0.07
C GLU A 178 7.41 -3.31 -1.11
N ILE A 179 6.98 -3.64 -2.31
CA ILE A 179 7.66 -3.30 -3.56
C ILE A 179 6.80 -2.27 -4.28
N ILE A 180 7.32 -1.06 -4.45
CA ILE A 180 6.59 0.08 -4.99
C ILE A 180 7.35 0.63 -6.18
N GLY A 181 6.69 0.78 -7.31
CA GLY A 181 7.34 1.23 -8.52
C GLY A 181 6.40 1.78 -9.57
N GLN A 182 6.96 2.00 -10.74
CA GLN A 182 6.26 2.51 -11.90
C GLN A 182 6.60 1.68 -13.13
N VAL A 183 5.61 1.42 -13.97
CA VAL A 183 5.79 0.77 -15.27
C VAL A 183 5.06 1.54 -16.38
N GLU A 184 5.57 1.43 -17.61
CA GLU A 184 4.98 2.07 -18.80
C GLU A 184 3.66 1.40 -19.21
N ASN A 185 3.49 0.12 -18.91
CA ASN A 185 2.25 -0.61 -19.13
C ASN A 185 2.12 -1.79 -18.16
N LYS A 186 0.88 -2.23 -17.94
CA LYS A 186 0.51 -3.28 -16.98
C LYS A 186 1.06 -4.66 -17.35
N GLU A 187 1.30 -4.94 -18.62
CA GLU A 187 1.80 -6.24 -19.08
C GLU A 187 3.17 -6.58 -18.47
N LEU A 188 3.98 -5.55 -18.19
CA LEU A 188 5.29 -5.72 -17.57
C LEU A 188 5.21 -6.30 -16.15
N LEU A 189 4.07 -6.17 -15.47
CA LEU A 189 3.87 -6.72 -14.12
C LEU A 189 3.42 -8.18 -14.12
N LYS A 190 3.05 -8.76 -15.27
CA LYS A 190 2.59 -10.16 -15.33
C LYS A 190 3.69 -11.17 -15.04
N ALA A 191 4.95 -10.75 -15.14
CA ALA A 191 6.10 -11.60 -14.85
C ALA A 191 6.40 -11.69 -13.34
N TYR A 192 5.76 -10.83 -12.55
CA TYR A 192 5.91 -10.71 -11.10
C TYR A 192 4.55 -10.97 -10.43
#